data_9e45977702521ad1812b3a326d16e2cd
#
_entry.id   9e45977702521ad1812b3a326d16e2cd
#
_cell.length_a   1.000
_cell.length_b   1.000
_cell.length_c   1.000
_cell.angle_alpha   90.00
_cell.angle_beta   90.00
_cell.angle_gamma   90.00
#
_symmetry.space_group_name_H-M   'P 1'
#
loop_
_entity.id
_entity.type
_entity.pdbx_description
1 polymer ?
#
loop_
_entity_poly.entity_id
_entity_poly.type
_entity_poly.pdbx_seq_one_letter_code
_entity_poly.pdbx_strand_id
1 'polypeptide(L)'
;MKHSLKLLLTIFIFTQALTTFAQQDQLYITYPFMPLNINPAYAGSREVISVSGIFRRRPLLTSTFGVASTSQEYFNFDMPIAHDKMAIGFQAYSAQQVLGIGGTGVLGNLGLYGDFAYRFTLPNDGKLAIGVQLGVTQVPVSFVIGGGSGNTAFNSSFGTGIYYNNDDAYFGVSLLNINAADGYNSPLFISGGYVFTIDDDFKLKTGAVLRKKSSNAGGKTSIDLNATGWINNKFGIGVWYQNTGSELSNQAILGSFQIQLNKFQFGYAYDFSGSGNTNSISNEGFHQIMLKYEIDAGNGKSSVFRYF
;
A
#
# COMPACT_ATOMS: atom_id res chain seq x y z
N MET A 1 -15.43 16.72 -49.23
CA MET A 1 -14.42 15.76 -48.76
C MET A 1 -13.51 16.30 -47.66
N LYS A 2 -12.90 17.49 -47.73
CA LYS A 2 -11.97 18.01 -46.72
C LYS A 2 -12.62 18.24 -45.33
N HIS A 3 -13.88 18.61 -45.23
CA HIS A 3 -14.58 18.83 -43.97
C HIS A 3 -15.01 17.53 -43.31
N SER A 4 -15.39 16.52 -44.09
CA SER A 4 -15.77 15.19 -43.57
C SER A 4 -14.56 14.46 -42.99
N LEU A 5 -13.36 14.63 -43.59
CA LEU A 5 -12.15 14.02 -43.06
C LEU A 5 -11.70 14.67 -41.72
N LYS A 6 -11.85 15.99 -41.61
CA LYS A 6 -11.57 16.71 -40.34
C LYS A 6 -12.53 16.29 -39.24
N LEU A 7 -13.83 16.13 -39.55
CA LEU A 7 -14.82 15.66 -38.58
C LEU A 7 -14.52 14.23 -38.11
N LEU A 8 -14.17 13.33 -39.02
CA LEU A 8 -13.77 11.96 -38.70
C LEU A 8 -12.50 11.91 -37.84
N LEU A 9 -11.51 12.75 -38.15
CA LEU A 9 -10.27 12.85 -37.37
C LEU A 9 -10.53 13.37 -35.95
N THR A 10 -11.41 14.37 -35.81
CA THR A 10 -11.82 14.92 -34.51
C THR A 10 -12.58 13.89 -33.67
N ILE A 11 -13.51 13.13 -34.27
CA ILE A 11 -14.24 12.05 -33.60
C ILE A 11 -13.26 10.95 -33.20
N PHE A 12 -12.30 10.57 -34.06
CA PHE A 12 -11.30 9.55 -33.74
C PHE A 12 -10.38 9.97 -32.58
N ILE A 13 -9.97 11.23 -32.52
CA ILE A 13 -9.17 11.77 -31.39
C ILE A 13 -10.00 11.79 -30.10
N PHE A 14 -11.29 12.14 -30.15
CA PHE A 14 -12.17 12.11 -28.98
C PHE A 14 -12.45 10.69 -28.49
N THR A 15 -12.54 9.69 -29.35
CA THR A 15 -12.75 8.29 -28.93
C THR A 15 -11.53 7.69 -28.27
N GLN A 16 -10.30 8.15 -28.58
CA GLN A 16 -9.08 7.71 -27.90
C GLN A 16 -8.91 8.32 -26.49
N ALA A 17 -9.56 9.47 -26.21
CA ALA A 17 -9.47 10.14 -24.91
C ALA A 17 -10.35 9.49 -23.82
N LEU A 18 -11.19 8.51 -24.14
CA LEU A 18 -12.14 7.92 -23.19
C LEU A 18 -11.70 6.60 -22.54
N THR A 19 -10.48 6.11 -22.78
CA THR A 19 -10.05 4.76 -22.35
C THR A 19 -8.93 4.69 -21.33
N THR A 20 -8.55 5.78 -20.67
CA THR A 20 -7.50 5.72 -19.63
C THR A 20 -7.98 6.17 -18.27
N PHE A 21 -8.93 5.43 -17.68
CA PHE A 21 -9.01 5.36 -16.23
C PHE A 21 -7.98 4.34 -15.76
N ALA A 22 -6.73 4.76 -15.62
CA ALA A 22 -5.75 4.02 -14.85
C ALA A 22 -6.19 4.10 -13.39
N GLN A 23 -6.86 3.06 -12.90
CA GLN A 23 -7.07 2.89 -11.48
C GLN A 23 -5.68 2.82 -10.83
N GLN A 24 -5.30 3.87 -10.11
CA GLN A 24 -4.07 3.86 -9.32
C GLN A 24 -4.26 2.82 -8.22
N ASP A 25 -3.47 1.75 -8.28
CA ASP A 25 -3.37 0.81 -7.17
C ASP A 25 -2.88 1.56 -5.93
N GLN A 26 -3.69 1.58 -4.90
CA GLN A 26 -3.51 2.40 -3.70
C GLN A 26 -2.44 1.87 -2.72
N LEU A 27 -1.86 0.71 -2.99
CA LEU A 27 -1.01 -0.04 -2.06
C LEU A 27 0.49 0.27 -2.14
N TYR A 28 0.91 1.32 -2.83
CA TYR A 28 2.27 1.43 -3.35
C TYR A 28 3.41 1.71 -2.37
N ILE A 29 3.17 2.26 -1.17
CA ILE A 29 4.29 2.86 -0.44
C ILE A 29 4.45 2.34 0.99
N THR A 30 3.46 1.62 1.49
CA THR A 30 3.31 1.41 2.92
C THR A 30 3.65 0.01 3.42
N TYR A 31 3.85 -0.95 2.53
CA TYR A 31 3.95 -2.36 2.91
C TYR A 31 5.10 -2.70 3.89
N PRO A 32 6.29 -2.07 3.84
CA PRO A 32 7.31 -2.40 4.84
C PRO A 32 6.94 -1.98 6.27
N PHE A 33 6.04 -1.00 6.40
CA PHE A 33 5.51 -0.54 7.68
C PHE A 33 4.19 -1.22 8.05
N MET A 34 3.36 -1.54 7.06
CA MET A 34 2.04 -2.18 7.20
C MET A 34 1.91 -3.41 6.29
N PRO A 35 2.62 -4.53 6.58
CA PRO A 35 2.61 -5.72 5.72
C PRO A 35 1.24 -6.40 5.60
N LEU A 36 0.33 -6.18 6.55
CA LEU A 36 -1.04 -6.69 6.50
C LEU A 36 -1.77 -6.25 5.23
N ASN A 37 -1.47 -5.05 4.70
CA ASN A 37 -2.11 -4.53 3.50
C ASN A 37 -1.83 -5.35 2.24
N ILE A 38 -0.77 -6.15 2.24
CA ILE A 38 -0.42 -6.99 1.10
C ILE A 38 -0.56 -8.50 1.38
N ASN A 39 -0.67 -8.91 2.65
CA ASN A 39 -0.77 -10.34 2.98
C ASN A 39 -1.61 -10.56 4.24
N PRO A 40 -2.81 -11.15 4.14
CA PRO A 40 -3.67 -11.42 5.30
C PRO A 40 -3.07 -12.42 6.29
N ALA A 41 -2.16 -13.30 5.86
CA ALA A 41 -1.46 -14.24 6.74
C ALA A 41 -0.45 -13.55 7.68
N TYR A 42 -0.12 -12.28 7.44
CA TYR A 42 0.70 -11.48 8.36
C TYR A 42 -0.02 -11.18 9.67
N ALA A 43 -1.36 -11.16 9.71
CA ALA A 43 -2.13 -10.83 10.91
C ALA A 43 -1.57 -11.53 12.14
N GLY A 44 -1.26 -10.76 13.23
CA GLY A 44 -0.67 -11.18 14.51
C GLY A 44 0.74 -11.78 14.40
N SER A 45 1.49 -11.67 13.31
CA SER A 45 2.87 -12.19 13.22
C SER A 45 3.80 -11.58 14.26
N ARG A 46 3.46 -10.40 14.75
CA ARG A 46 4.21 -9.69 15.80
C ARG A 46 3.91 -10.21 17.21
N GLU A 47 2.94 -11.12 17.38
CA GLU A 47 2.56 -11.75 18.67
C GLU A 47 2.11 -10.75 19.74
N VAL A 48 1.77 -9.54 19.34
CA VAL A 48 1.25 -8.46 20.18
C VAL A 48 0.01 -7.87 19.50
N ILE A 49 -0.78 -7.10 20.25
CA ILE A 49 -1.82 -6.27 19.63
C ILE A 49 -1.13 -5.11 18.95
N SER A 50 -1.34 -4.95 17.66
CA SER A 50 -0.72 -3.90 16.84
C SER A 50 -1.78 -2.99 16.24
N VAL A 51 -1.61 -1.70 16.42
CA VAL A 51 -2.40 -0.65 15.76
C VAL A 51 -1.44 0.21 14.95
N SER A 52 -1.70 0.37 13.67
CA SER A 52 -0.85 1.21 12.83
C SER A 52 -1.67 2.08 11.90
N GLY A 53 -1.13 3.26 11.61
CA GLY A 53 -1.72 4.23 10.70
C GLY A 53 -0.68 4.89 9.83
N ILE A 54 -1.08 5.23 8.62
CA ILE A 54 -0.29 6.02 7.68
C ILE A 54 -1.17 7.10 7.11
N PHE A 55 -0.67 8.32 7.16
CA PHE A 55 -1.23 9.47 6.48
C PHE A 55 -0.25 9.92 5.40
N ARG A 56 -0.69 9.93 4.15
CA ARG A 56 0.09 10.29 2.99
C ARG A 56 -0.59 11.41 2.22
N ARG A 57 0.14 12.47 1.92
CA ARG A 57 -0.38 13.61 1.19
C ARG A 57 0.63 14.14 0.19
N ARG A 58 0.13 14.50 -0.99
CA ARG A 58 0.83 15.36 -1.94
C ARG A 58 0.15 16.72 -1.91
N PRO A 59 0.79 17.77 -1.38
CA PRO A 59 0.30 19.12 -1.52
C PRO A 59 0.46 19.53 -3.00
N LEU A 60 -0.53 20.19 -3.55
CA LEU A 60 -0.45 20.78 -4.88
C LEU A 60 -0.49 22.30 -4.74
N LEU A 61 0.59 22.93 -5.14
CA LEU A 61 0.65 24.36 -5.36
C LEU A 61 0.13 24.63 -6.78
N THR A 62 -1.08 25.22 -6.87
CA THR A 62 -1.68 25.81 -8.08
C THR A 62 -1.60 24.96 -9.36
N SER A 63 -2.60 24.17 -9.65
CA SER A 63 -2.78 23.69 -11.02
C SER A 63 -3.82 24.54 -11.75
N THR A 64 -3.44 25.16 -12.83
CA THR A 64 -4.38 25.81 -13.76
C THR A 64 -5.30 24.75 -14.41
N PHE A 65 -4.86 23.49 -14.43
CA PHE A 65 -5.57 22.35 -15.02
C PHE A 65 -5.23 21.07 -14.26
N GLY A 66 -6.17 20.45 -13.55
CA GLY A 66 -6.01 19.08 -13.11
C GLY A 66 -6.25 18.80 -11.62
N VAL A 67 -5.60 17.76 -11.09
CA VAL A 67 -5.74 17.28 -9.70
C VAL A 67 -5.12 18.30 -8.75
N ALA A 68 -5.90 18.82 -7.82
CA ALA A 68 -5.42 19.84 -6.87
C ALA A 68 -4.77 19.28 -5.60
N SER A 69 -5.08 18.07 -5.18
CA SER A 69 -4.39 17.38 -4.09
C SER A 69 -4.73 15.90 -4.08
N THR A 70 -3.84 15.10 -3.49
CA THR A 70 -4.09 13.67 -3.25
C THR A 70 -3.76 13.36 -1.80
N SER A 71 -4.69 12.72 -1.10
CA SER A 71 -4.47 12.18 0.23
C SER A 71 -4.79 10.69 0.27
N GLN A 72 -4.10 9.96 1.12
CA GLN A 72 -4.31 8.55 1.36
C GLN A 72 -4.09 8.28 2.84
N GLU A 73 -5.08 7.68 3.47
CA GLU A 73 -5.05 7.27 4.86
C GLU A 73 -5.20 5.75 4.94
N TYR A 74 -4.37 5.12 5.75
CA TYR A 74 -4.40 3.68 6.02
C TYR A 74 -4.46 3.46 7.52
N PHE A 75 -5.28 2.52 7.93
CA PHE A 75 -5.39 2.07 9.29
C PHE A 75 -5.37 0.54 9.32
N ASN A 76 -4.55 -0.03 10.19
CA ASN A 76 -4.53 -1.47 10.45
C ASN A 76 -4.59 -1.71 11.95
N PHE A 77 -5.31 -2.76 12.28
CA PHE A 77 -5.33 -3.38 13.60
C PHE A 77 -5.12 -4.87 13.40
N ASP A 78 -4.27 -5.49 14.20
CA ASP A 78 -4.17 -6.94 14.24
C ASP A 78 -3.81 -7.43 15.65
N MET A 79 -4.28 -8.62 15.99
CA MET A 79 -4.01 -9.23 17.27
C MET A 79 -3.95 -10.76 17.18
N PRO A 80 -3.03 -11.40 17.91
CA PRO A 80 -3.06 -12.84 18.12
C PRO A 80 -4.21 -13.24 19.04
N ILE A 81 -4.78 -14.40 18.78
CA ILE A 81 -5.79 -15.05 19.62
C ILE A 81 -5.43 -16.54 19.80
N ALA A 82 -6.12 -17.23 20.70
CA ALA A 82 -5.93 -18.66 20.92
C ALA A 82 -4.46 -19.08 21.15
N HIS A 83 -3.76 -18.40 22.06
CA HIS A 83 -2.35 -18.65 22.40
C HIS A 83 -1.44 -18.62 21.16
N ASP A 84 -1.57 -17.57 20.34
CA ASP A 84 -0.82 -17.30 19.12
C ASP A 84 -1.02 -18.27 17.95
N LYS A 85 -1.93 -19.23 18.07
CA LYS A 85 -2.27 -20.14 16.95
C LYS A 85 -3.14 -19.50 15.89
N MET A 86 -3.90 -18.50 16.27
CA MET A 86 -4.80 -17.77 15.38
C MET A 86 -4.58 -16.27 15.52
N ALA A 87 -5.00 -15.50 14.55
CA ALA A 87 -5.04 -14.06 14.63
C ALA A 87 -6.19 -13.49 13.84
N ILE A 88 -6.61 -12.32 14.25
CA ILE A 88 -7.57 -11.48 13.53
C ILE A 88 -6.91 -10.16 13.16
N GLY A 89 -7.31 -9.63 12.03
CA GLY A 89 -6.88 -8.32 11.53
C GLY A 89 -8.05 -7.51 11.01
N PHE A 90 -7.88 -6.21 11.01
CA PHE A 90 -8.78 -5.27 10.39
C PHE A 90 -7.98 -4.21 9.66
N GLN A 91 -8.41 -3.87 8.45
CA GLN A 91 -7.79 -2.86 7.62
C GLN A 91 -8.85 -1.89 7.13
N ALA A 92 -8.50 -0.61 7.12
CA ALA A 92 -9.30 0.43 6.49
C ALA A 92 -8.36 1.35 5.68
N TYR A 93 -8.80 1.76 4.52
CA TYR A 93 -8.12 2.83 3.79
C TYR A 93 -9.12 3.80 3.18
N SER A 94 -8.66 5.03 3.04
CA SER A 94 -9.31 6.10 2.29
C SER A 94 -8.29 6.70 1.32
N ALA A 95 -8.67 6.89 0.08
CA ALA A 95 -7.86 7.59 -0.90
C ALA A 95 -8.70 8.63 -1.61
N GLN A 96 -8.26 9.87 -1.59
CA GLN A 96 -9.00 11.00 -2.14
C GLN A 96 -8.13 11.77 -3.13
N GLN A 97 -8.74 12.17 -4.24
CA GLN A 97 -8.17 13.07 -5.22
C GLN A 97 -9.11 14.26 -5.40
N VAL A 98 -8.63 15.46 -5.13
CA VAL A 98 -9.34 16.70 -5.40
C VAL A 98 -9.04 17.15 -6.82
N LEU A 99 -10.05 17.36 -7.64
CA LEU A 99 -9.91 17.80 -9.02
C LEU A 99 -10.08 19.33 -9.10
N GLY A 100 -9.14 20.01 -9.77
CA GLY A 100 -9.00 21.47 -9.75
C GLY A 100 -9.40 22.21 -11.02
N ILE A 101 -10.27 21.68 -11.89
CA ILE A 101 -10.73 22.39 -13.09
C ILE A 101 -12.15 22.90 -12.87
N GLY A 102 -12.29 24.19 -12.55
CA GLY A 102 -13.59 24.90 -12.60
C GLY A 102 -14.76 24.32 -11.81
N GLY A 103 -14.54 23.23 -11.10
CA GLY A 103 -15.49 22.51 -10.27
C GLY A 103 -14.80 21.74 -9.18
N THR A 104 -15.32 21.80 -7.99
CA THR A 104 -14.82 21.08 -6.82
C THR A 104 -15.30 19.61 -6.90
N GLY A 105 -14.61 18.78 -7.65
CA GLY A 105 -14.85 17.33 -7.66
C GLY A 105 -13.88 16.62 -6.72
N VAL A 106 -14.37 15.74 -5.85
CA VAL A 106 -13.56 14.82 -5.05
C VAL A 106 -13.84 13.41 -5.53
N LEU A 107 -12.80 12.72 -6.00
CA LEU A 107 -12.84 11.28 -6.24
C LEU A 107 -12.30 10.58 -5.01
N GLY A 108 -13.10 9.74 -4.39
CA GLY A 108 -12.72 9.01 -3.19
C GLY A 108 -12.98 7.51 -3.31
N ASN A 109 -12.01 6.72 -2.88
CA ASN A 109 -12.13 5.28 -2.68
C ASN A 109 -12.03 4.99 -1.18
N LEU A 110 -12.87 4.09 -0.69
CA LEU A 110 -12.85 3.61 0.68
C LEU A 110 -12.81 2.08 0.65
N GLY A 111 -11.93 1.47 1.45
CA GLY A 111 -11.86 0.03 1.61
C GLY A 111 -11.88 -0.36 3.08
N LEU A 112 -12.60 -1.44 3.39
CA LEU A 112 -12.69 -2.06 4.71
C LEU A 112 -12.49 -3.55 4.55
N TYR A 113 -11.57 -4.14 5.33
CA TYR A 113 -11.24 -5.56 5.25
C TYR A 113 -11.06 -6.16 6.64
N GLY A 114 -11.51 -7.40 6.78
CA GLY A 114 -11.23 -8.27 7.91
C GLY A 114 -10.30 -9.40 7.48
N ASP A 115 -9.31 -9.70 8.31
CA ASP A 115 -8.32 -10.74 8.09
C ASP A 115 -8.43 -11.80 9.17
N PHE A 116 -8.20 -13.04 8.79
CA PHE A 116 -8.04 -14.16 9.72
C PHE A 116 -6.81 -14.97 9.29
N ALA A 117 -5.94 -15.30 10.26
CA ALA A 117 -4.77 -16.12 10.03
C ALA A 117 -4.69 -17.29 11.00
N TYR A 118 -4.26 -18.44 10.52
CA TYR A 118 -3.90 -19.61 11.33
C TYR A 118 -2.42 -19.89 11.21
N ARG A 119 -1.75 -20.15 12.35
CA ARG A 119 -0.29 -20.27 12.45
C ARG A 119 0.14 -21.63 12.95
N PHE A 120 1.23 -22.09 12.35
CA PHE A 120 1.97 -23.30 12.73
C PHE A 120 3.36 -22.89 13.20
N THR A 121 3.75 -23.34 14.39
CA THR A 121 5.14 -23.23 14.85
C THR A 121 5.92 -24.39 14.28
N LEU A 122 7.05 -24.09 13.63
CA LEU A 122 7.94 -25.07 13.02
C LEU A 122 9.05 -25.48 14.03
N PRO A 123 9.74 -26.61 13.80
CA PRO A 123 10.78 -27.10 14.73
C PRO A 123 11.97 -26.14 14.92
N ASN A 124 12.17 -25.17 14.01
CA ASN A 124 13.22 -24.16 14.08
C ASN A 124 12.74 -22.82 14.66
N ASP A 125 11.67 -22.84 15.47
CA ASP A 125 11.00 -21.66 16.02
C ASP A 125 10.43 -20.68 14.96
N GLY A 126 10.57 -20.98 13.68
CA GLY A 126 9.90 -20.25 12.61
C GLY A 126 8.40 -20.45 12.65
N LYS A 127 7.65 -19.50 12.14
CA LYS A 127 6.18 -19.52 12.08
C LYS A 127 5.71 -19.47 10.65
N LEU A 128 4.86 -20.41 10.31
CA LEU A 128 4.16 -20.46 9.03
C LEU A 128 2.68 -20.13 9.25
N ALA A 129 2.15 -19.14 8.58
CA ALA A 129 0.75 -18.74 8.66
C ALA A 129 0.05 -18.91 7.32
N ILE A 130 -1.23 -19.25 7.37
CA ILE A 130 -2.16 -19.21 6.24
C ILE A 130 -3.24 -18.21 6.62
N GLY A 131 -3.57 -17.27 5.73
CA GLY A 131 -4.52 -16.20 6.01
C GLY A 131 -5.57 -16.06 4.91
N VAL A 132 -6.72 -15.55 5.31
CA VAL A 132 -7.82 -15.15 4.42
C VAL A 132 -8.25 -13.74 4.73
N GLN A 133 -8.72 -13.04 3.72
CA GLN A 133 -9.24 -11.68 3.80
C GLN A 133 -10.62 -11.62 3.17
N LEU A 134 -11.53 -10.92 3.83
CA LEU A 134 -12.83 -10.54 3.30
C LEU A 134 -13.00 -9.03 3.45
N GLY A 135 -13.54 -8.38 2.44
CA GLY A 135 -13.72 -6.95 2.51
C GLY A 135 -14.68 -6.38 1.48
N VAL A 136 -14.82 -5.07 1.55
CA VAL A 136 -15.61 -4.28 0.63
C VAL A 136 -14.85 -3.01 0.25
N THR A 137 -14.90 -2.66 -1.02
CA THR A 137 -14.33 -1.42 -1.55
C THR A 137 -15.41 -0.59 -2.20
N GLN A 138 -15.54 0.65 -1.79
CA GLN A 138 -16.34 1.66 -2.47
C GLN A 138 -15.49 2.35 -3.53
N VAL A 139 -15.95 2.36 -4.77
CA VAL A 139 -15.26 3.00 -5.89
C VAL A 139 -16.22 3.94 -6.63
N PRO A 140 -15.74 5.08 -7.17
CA PRO A 140 -16.56 5.92 -8.04
C PRO A 140 -16.81 5.21 -9.37
N VAL A 141 -18.07 5.15 -9.80
CA VAL A 141 -18.50 4.52 -11.07
C VAL A 141 -18.68 5.57 -12.17
N SER A 142 -19.13 6.75 -11.81
CA SER A 142 -19.30 7.87 -12.74
C SER A 142 -18.83 9.17 -12.12
N PHE A 143 -18.24 10.00 -12.95
CA PHE A 143 -17.79 11.33 -12.57
C PHE A 143 -18.47 12.36 -13.48
N VAL A 144 -19.09 13.37 -12.87
CA VAL A 144 -19.74 14.47 -13.61
C VAL A 144 -18.92 15.74 -13.40
N ILE A 145 -18.34 16.26 -14.49
CA ILE A 145 -17.71 17.57 -14.50
C ILE A 145 -18.82 18.63 -14.46
N GLY A 146 -18.86 19.46 -13.40
CA GLY A 146 -19.84 20.55 -13.31
C GLY A 146 -20.85 20.43 -12.17
N GLY A 147 -20.57 19.66 -11.13
CA GLY A 147 -21.31 19.73 -9.86
C GLY A 147 -22.46 18.74 -9.67
N GLY A 148 -22.49 17.67 -10.46
CA GLY A 148 -23.40 16.54 -10.21
C GLY A 148 -22.82 15.54 -9.21
N SER A 149 -23.68 14.83 -8.45
CA SER A 149 -23.26 13.70 -7.62
C SER A 149 -22.86 12.52 -8.51
N GLY A 150 -21.63 12.02 -8.35
CA GLY A 150 -21.20 10.78 -9.00
C GLY A 150 -21.85 9.56 -8.35
N ASN A 151 -22.10 8.51 -9.12
CA ASN A 151 -22.54 7.23 -8.58
C ASN A 151 -21.33 6.48 -8.00
N THR A 152 -21.55 5.73 -6.93
CA THR A 152 -20.57 4.84 -6.33
C THR A 152 -21.02 3.39 -6.42
N ALA A 153 -20.06 2.47 -6.55
CA ALA A 153 -20.33 1.04 -6.45
C ALA A 153 -19.55 0.44 -5.27
N PHE A 154 -20.12 -0.60 -4.68
CA PHE A 154 -19.47 -1.41 -3.67
C PHE A 154 -19.07 -2.74 -4.29
N ASN A 155 -17.77 -3.07 -4.22
CA ASN A 155 -17.23 -4.32 -4.68
C ASN A 155 -16.79 -5.15 -3.48
N SER A 156 -17.26 -6.41 -3.40
CA SER A 156 -16.71 -7.36 -2.43
C SER A 156 -15.28 -7.75 -2.83
N SER A 157 -14.45 -8.00 -1.85
CA SER A 157 -13.07 -8.45 -2.03
C SER A 157 -12.82 -9.70 -1.20
N PHE A 158 -12.19 -10.68 -1.82
CA PHE A 158 -11.69 -11.88 -1.16
C PHE A 158 -10.19 -12.03 -1.45
N GLY A 159 -9.40 -12.35 -0.43
CA GLY A 159 -7.96 -12.54 -0.55
C GLY A 159 -7.48 -13.72 0.28
N THR A 160 -6.30 -14.25 -0.08
CA THR A 160 -5.63 -15.30 0.69
C THR A 160 -4.12 -15.10 0.65
N GLY A 161 -3.41 -15.69 1.61
CA GLY A 161 -1.96 -15.63 1.63
C GLY A 161 -1.34 -16.69 2.52
N ILE A 162 -0.04 -16.85 2.33
CA ILE A 162 0.85 -17.64 3.18
C ILE A 162 1.98 -16.71 3.61
N TYR A 163 2.37 -16.80 4.87
CA TYR A 163 3.43 -15.98 5.45
C TYR A 163 4.30 -16.82 6.38
N TYR A 164 5.60 -16.77 6.15
CA TYR A 164 6.62 -17.35 7.03
C TYR A 164 7.44 -16.24 7.66
N ASN A 165 7.74 -16.34 8.93
CA ASN A 165 8.70 -15.47 9.59
C ASN A 165 9.43 -16.17 10.72
N ASN A 166 10.65 -15.70 10.99
CA ASN A 166 11.42 -15.92 12.19
C ASN A 166 12.02 -14.58 12.65
N ASP A 167 12.99 -14.59 13.56
CA ASP A 167 13.58 -13.35 14.09
C ASP A 167 14.32 -12.53 13.03
N ASP A 168 14.94 -13.19 12.04
CA ASP A 168 15.82 -12.55 11.06
C ASP A 168 15.23 -12.45 9.66
N ALA A 169 14.23 -13.26 9.30
CA ALA A 169 13.75 -13.36 7.93
C ALA A 169 12.23 -13.49 7.86
N TYR A 170 11.69 -13.05 6.74
CA TYR A 170 10.30 -13.37 6.37
C TYR A 170 10.18 -13.68 4.88
N PHE A 171 9.15 -14.45 4.55
CA PHE A 171 8.71 -14.70 3.19
C PHE A 171 7.19 -14.79 3.14
N GLY A 172 6.57 -14.19 2.12
CA GLY A 172 5.12 -14.19 1.97
C GLY A 172 4.69 -14.27 0.51
N VAL A 173 3.59 -14.96 0.28
CA VAL A 173 2.88 -14.99 -0.99
C VAL A 173 1.41 -14.72 -0.72
N SER A 174 0.79 -13.85 -1.48
CA SER A 174 -0.64 -13.54 -1.33
C SER A 174 -1.29 -13.19 -2.65
N LEU A 175 -2.54 -13.51 -2.76
CA LEU A 175 -3.41 -13.13 -3.86
C LEU A 175 -4.61 -12.39 -3.28
N LEU A 176 -4.75 -11.11 -3.60
CA LEU A 176 -5.82 -10.26 -3.09
C LEU A 176 -6.87 -10.02 -4.17
N ASN A 177 -8.09 -9.68 -3.71
CA ASN A 177 -9.20 -9.34 -4.60
C ASN A 177 -9.47 -10.41 -5.68
N ILE A 178 -9.46 -11.70 -5.28
CA ILE A 178 -9.54 -12.86 -6.18
C ILE A 178 -10.85 -12.86 -7.00
N ASN A 179 -11.91 -12.33 -6.41
CA ASN A 179 -13.24 -12.21 -7.02
C ASN A 179 -13.43 -10.88 -7.78
N ALA A 180 -12.35 -10.20 -8.14
CA ALA A 180 -12.46 -8.94 -8.88
C ALA A 180 -13.23 -9.14 -10.20
N ALA A 181 -14.20 -8.27 -10.45
CA ALA A 181 -14.88 -8.20 -11.73
C ALA A 181 -13.91 -7.80 -12.86
N ASP A 182 -14.31 -8.02 -14.11
CA ASP A 182 -13.51 -7.63 -15.27
C ASP A 182 -13.11 -6.15 -15.22
N GLY A 183 -11.84 -5.88 -15.45
CA GLY A 183 -11.27 -4.53 -15.37
C GLY A 183 -10.72 -4.16 -13.99
N TYR A 184 -10.98 -4.94 -12.93
CA TYR A 184 -10.40 -4.74 -11.61
C TYR A 184 -9.14 -5.61 -11.41
N ASN A 185 -8.24 -5.13 -10.54
CA ASN A 185 -6.97 -5.80 -10.32
C ASN A 185 -7.09 -6.88 -9.23
N SER A 186 -6.59 -8.09 -9.52
CA SER A 186 -6.32 -9.16 -8.57
C SER A 186 -4.81 -9.34 -8.43
N PRO A 187 -4.14 -8.55 -7.59
CA PRO A 187 -2.69 -8.58 -7.51
C PRO A 187 -2.17 -9.82 -6.79
N LEU A 188 -1.17 -10.47 -7.40
CA LEU A 188 -0.30 -11.44 -6.74
C LEU A 188 0.89 -10.68 -6.15
N PHE A 189 1.15 -10.89 -4.85
CA PHE A 189 2.33 -10.40 -4.17
C PHE A 189 3.24 -11.56 -3.77
N ILE A 190 4.53 -11.38 -3.98
CA ILE A 190 5.59 -12.21 -3.40
C ILE A 190 6.51 -11.27 -2.66
N SER A 191 6.65 -11.46 -1.36
CA SER A 191 7.44 -10.58 -0.48
C SER A 191 8.47 -11.37 0.28
N GLY A 192 9.60 -10.76 0.58
CA GLY A 192 10.63 -11.36 1.42
C GLY A 192 11.59 -10.31 1.93
N GLY A 193 12.24 -10.61 3.04
CA GLY A 193 13.24 -9.74 3.64
C GLY A 193 14.09 -10.44 4.68
N TYR A 194 15.21 -9.78 4.98
CA TYR A 194 16.20 -10.28 5.92
C TYR A 194 16.81 -9.14 6.74
N VAL A 195 17.15 -9.44 7.99
CA VAL A 195 17.86 -8.53 8.90
C VAL A 195 19.28 -9.01 9.07
N PHE A 196 20.23 -8.25 8.59
CA PHE A 196 21.64 -8.47 8.81
C PHE A 196 22.07 -7.79 10.10
N THR A 197 22.51 -8.55 11.10
CA THR A 197 23.17 -8.00 12.28
C THR A 197 24.62 -7.73 11.92
N ILE A 198 25.00 -6.46 11.80
CA ILE A 198 26.35 -6.02 11.46
C ILE A 198 27.21 -5.98 12.74
N ASP A 199 26.65 -5.37 13.78
CA ASP A 199 27.18 -5.36 15.14
C ASP A 199 26.03 -5.25 16.16
N ASP A 200 26.35 -5.08 17.45
CA ASP A 200 25.36 -5.00 18.52
C ASP A 200 24.46 -3.77 18.41
N ASP A 201 24.98 -2.68 17.85
CA ASP A 201 24.29 -1.39 17.74
C ASP A 201 23.66 -1.16 16.37
N PHE A 202 24.17 -1.83 15.33
CA PHE A 202 23.73 -1.58 13.96
C PHE A 202 23.20 -2.84 13.27
N LYS A 203 21.96 -2.73 12.76
CA LYS A 203 21.32 -3.77 11.97
C LYS A 203 20.77 -3.20 10.66
N LEU A 204 20.91 -3.97 9.60
CA LEU A 204 20.41 -3.63 8.28
C LEU A 204 19.22 -4.53 7.92
N LYS A 205 18.03 -3.97 7.90
CA LYS A 205 16.82 -4.63 7.39
C LYS A 205 16.70 -4.38 5.89
N THR A 206 16.61 -5.45 5.11
CA THR A 206 16.34 -5.39 3.66
C THR A 206 15.02 -6.08 3.34
N GLY A 207 14.42 -5.71 2.22
CA GLY A 207 13.21 -6.36 1.75
C GLY A 207 12.95 -6.12 0.27
N ALA A 208 12.19 -7.03 -0.31
CA ALA A 208 11.74 -6.96 -1.69
C ALA A 208 10.28 -7.39 -1.78
N VAL A 209 9.53 -6.76 -2.69
CA VAL A 209 8.19 -7.20 -3.07
C VAL A 209 8.10 -7.24 -4.59
N LEU A 210 7.72 -8.39 -5.09
CA LEU A 210 7.28 -8.55 -6.47
C LEU A 210 5.75 -8.50 -6.47
N ARG A 211 5.20 -7.63 -7.29
CA ARG A 211 3.77 -7.55 -7.51
C ARG A 211 3.46 -7.79 -8.98
N LYS A 212 2.53 -8.70 -9.24
CA LYS A 212 2.01 -8.98 -10.57
C LYS A 212 0.52 -8.60 -10.61
N LYS A 213 0.17 -7.67 -11.49
CA LYS A 213 -1.23 -7.35 -11.78
C LYS A 213 -1.89 -8.48 -12.56
N SER A 214 -3.20 -8.66 -12.39
CA SER A 214 -3.96 -9.59 -13.22
C SER A 214 -3.91 -9.17 -14.69
N SER A 215 -4.12 -10.12 -15.61
CA SER A 215 -4.16 -9.85 -17.06
C SER A 215 -5.22 -8.83 -17.42
N ASN A 216 -6.39 -8.87 -16.76
CA ASN A 216 -7.49 -7.92 -16.94
C ASN A 216 -7.12 -6.48 -16.54
N ALA A 217 -6.10 -6.30 -15.67
CA ALA A 217 -5.56 -5.02 -15.25
C ALA A 217 -4.20 -4.70 -15.91
N GLY A 218 -3.95 -5.23 -17.10
CA GLY A 218 -2.76 -4.98 -17.91
C GLY A 218 -1.57 -5.90 -17.65
N GLY A 219 -1.67 -6.89 -16.73
CA GLY A 219 -0.70 -7.99 -16.54
C GLY A 219 0.73 -7.57 -16.15
N LYS A 220 0.98 -6.31 -15.82
CA LYS A 220 2.33 -5.77 -15.55
C LYS A 220 2.89 -6.31 -14.23
N THR A 221 4.19 -6.55 -14.22
CA THR A 221 4.95 -6.94 -13.02
C THR A 221 5.79 -5.76 -12.56
N SER A 222 5.81 -5.50 -11.26
CA SER A 222 6.66 -4.50 -10.61
C SER A 222 7.47 -5.13 -9.49
N ILE A 223 8.64 -4.57 -9.23
CA ILE A 223 9.54 -5.00 -8.14
C ILE A 223 9.87 -3.77 -7.31
N ASP A 224 9.64 -3.88 -6.01
CA ASP A 224 9.98 -2.86 -5.04
C ASP A 224 11.09 -3.40 -4.13
N LEU A 225 12.09 -2.56 -3.84
CA LEU A 225 13.21 -2.88 -2.98
C LEU A 225 13.29 -1.88 -1.84
N ASN A 226 13.64 -2.34 -0.65
CA ASN A 226 13.86 -1.45 0.48
C ASN A 226 15.04 -1.89 1.33
N ALA A 227 15.68 -0.90 1.96
CA ALA A 227 16.70 -1.11 2.95
C ALA A 227 16.57 -0.07 4.06
N THR A 228 16.66 -0.48 5.33
CA THR A 228 16.61 0.40 6.50
C THR A 228 17.72 0.02 7.46
N GLY A 229 18.64 0.94 7.69
CA GLY A 229 19.65 0.83 8.74
C GLY A 229 19.05 1.23 10.09
N TRP A 230 19.17 0.36 11.09
CA TRP A 230 18.69 0.59 12.46
C TRP A 230 19.87 0.75 13.40
N ILE A 231 19.85 1.83 14.19
CA ILE A 231 20.86 2.14 15.22
C ILE A 231 20.20 1.91 16.58
N ASN A 232 20.82 1.05 17.41
CA ASN A 232 20.36 0.69 18.77
C ASN A 232 18.87 0.24 18.82
N ASN A 233 18.34 -0.32 17.73
CA ASN A 233 16.92 -0.65 17.56
C ASN A 233 15.97 0.55 17.83
N LYS A 234 16.49 1.77 17.81
CA LYS A 234 15.73 3.00 18.10
C LYS A 234 15.58 3.94 16.91
N PHE A 235 16.62 4.11 16.13
CA PHE A 235 16.61 5.03 14.99
C PHE A 235 16.79 4.26 13.70
N GLY A 236 15.86 4.43 12.77
CA GLY A 236 15.88 3.81 11.46
C GLY A 236 16.01 4.86 10.37
N ILE A 237 16.96 4.68 9.44
CA ILE A 237 17.07 5.46 8.21
C ILE A 237 16.92 4.49 7.05
N GLY A 238 15.97 4.75 6.15
CA GLY A 238 15.63 3.85 5.07
C GLY A 238 15.56 4.52 3.70
N VAL A 239 15.84 3.73 2.69
CA VAL A 239 15.62 4.06 1.29
C VAL A 239 14.77 2.98 0.65
N TRP A 240 13.82 3.38 -0.20
CA TRP A 240 12.94 2.48 -0.92
C TRP A 240 12.94 2.86 -2.39
N TYR A 241 13.08 1.87 -3.22
CA TYR A 241 12.90 1.97 -4.66
C TYR A 241 11.62 1.24 -5.03
N GLN A 242 10.73 1.93 -5.70
CA GLN A 242 9.46 1.37 -6.16
C GLN A 242 9.34 1.53 -7.67
N ASN A 243 9.08 0.42 -8.34
CA ASN A 243 8.70 0.44 -9.74
C ASN A 243 7.18 0.30 -9.83
N THR A 244 6.49 1.38 -10.08
CA THR A 244 5.03 1.39 -10.09
C THR A 244 4.42 0.68 -11.30
N GLY A 245 5.22 0.35 -12.31
CA GLY A 245 4.73 -0.28 -13.55
C GLY A 245 3.75 0.59 -14.35
N SER A 246 3.62 1.87 -14.01
CA SER A 246 2.79 2.84 -14.72
C SER A 246 3.60 3.51 -15.82
N GLU A 247 2.97 3.79 -16.97
CA GLU A 247 3.62 4.48 -18.09
C GLU A 247 3.87 5.97 -17.81
N LEU A 248 3.18 6.55 -16.84
CA LEU A 248 3.20 7.98 -16.53
C LEU A 248 4.19 8.37 -15.42
N SER A 249 4.61 7.42 -14.57
CA SER A 249 5.57 7.65 -13.49
C SER A 249 6.12 6.30 -13.03
N ASN A 250 7.19 5.86 -13.64
CA ASN A 250 7.60 4.46 -13.57
C ASN A 250 8.44 4.11 -12.34
N GLN A 251 8.97 5.09 -11.63
CA GLN A 251 9.92 4.84 -10.55
C GLN A 251 9.73 5.87 -9.44
N ALA A 252 9.71 5.41 -8.21
CA ALA A 252 9.73 6.25 -7.02
C ALA A 252 10.91 5.88 -6.14
N ILE A 253 11.64 6.88 -5.69
CA ILE A 253 12.65 6.74 -4.65
C ILE A 253 12.13 7.46 -3.42
N LEU A 254 12.06 6.75 -2.30
CA LEU A 254 11.63 7.32 -1.04
C LEU A 254 12.78 7.26 -0.04
N GLY A 255 12.95 8.36 0.70
CA GLY A 255 13.75 8.38 1.93
C GLY A 255 12.86 8.31 3.15
N SER A 256 13.27 7.60 4.19
CA SER A 256 12.50 7.51 5.43
C SER A 256 13.38 7.66 6.66
N PHE A 257 12.78 8.21 7.71
CA PHE A 257 13.33 8.26 9.05
C PHE A 257 12.31 7.66 10.02
N GLN A 258 12.74 6.84 10.96
CA GLN A 258 11.88 6.15 11.90
C GLN A 258 12.48 6.23 13.31
N ILE A 259 11.62 6.33 14.31
CA ILE A 259 12.00 6.31 15.73
C ILE A 259 11.14 5.27 16.45
N GLN A 260 11.77 4.36 17.18
CA GLN A 260 11.12 3.41 18.08
C GLN A 260 11.23 3.91 19.52
N LEU A 261 10.11 4.16 20.16
CA LEU A 261 10.01 4.59 21.55
C LEU A 261 9.14 3.60 22.33
N ASN A 262 9.77 2.60 22.96
CA ASN A 262 9.05 1.52 23.66
C ASN A 262 7.97 0.88 22.76
N LYS A 263 6.71 1.11 23.11
CA LYS A 263 5.51 0.60 22.40
C LYS A 263 5.13 1.41 21.16
N PHE A 264 5.73 2.58 20.95
CA PHE A 264 5.43 3.46 19.82
C PHE A 264 6.53 3.43 18.78
N GLN A 265 6.15 3.38 17.52
CA GLN A 265 7.03 3.63 16.38
C GLN A 265 6.45 4.79 15.56
N PHE A 266 7.27 5.81 15.38
CA PHE A 266 6.99 6.96 14.52
C PHE A 266 7.86 6.88 13.28
N GLY A 267 7.31 7.29 12.15
CA GLY A 267 8.08 7.36 10.92
C GLY A 267 7.63 8.54 10.07
N TYR A 268 8.57 9.04 9.30
CA TYR A 268 8.33 9.99 8.22
C TYR A 268 9.02 9.50 6.96
N ALA A 269 8.36 9.60 5.83
CA ALA A 269 8.95 9.30 4.54
C ALA A 269 8.60 10.39 3.53
N TYR A 270 9.53 10.64 2.60
CA TYR A 270 9.35 11.54 1.48
C TYR A 270 9.63 10.81 0.18
N ASP A 271 8.73 10.97 -0.77
CA ASP A 271 8.81 10.40 -2.11
C ASP A 271 9.36 11.46 -3.07
N PHE A 272 10.55 11.22 -3.59
CA PHE A 272 11.27 12.12 -4.49
C PHE A 272 10.80 12.03 -5.95
N SER A 273 9.86 11.17 -6.30
CA SER A 273 9.43 10.92 -7.68
C SER A 273 8.76 12.12 -8.36
N GLY A 274 8.30 13.10 -7.60
CA GLY A 274 7.68 14.33 -8.13
C GLY A 274 8.66 15.32 -8.76
N SER A 275 9.97 15.21 -8.50
CA SER A 275 10.93 16.27 -8.78
C SER A 275 11.55 16.25 -10.19
N GLY A 276 11.23 15.28 -11.05
CA GLY A 276 11.99 15.02 -12.28
C GLY A 276 11.27 15.24 -13.62
N ASN A 277 9.96 15.43 -13.65
CA ASN A 277 9.23 15.53 -14.91
C ASN A 277 8.75 16.98 -15.15
N THR A 278 9.44 17.67 -16.03
CA THR A 278 9.18 19.07 -16.41
C THR A 278 7.81 19.32 -17.04
N ASN A 279 7.07 18.27 -17.40
CA ASN A 279 5.74 18.32 -17.98
C ASN A 279 4.61 18.00 -17.00
N SER A 280 4.90 17.62 -15.75
CA SER A 280 3.88 17.40 -14.74
C SER A 280 3.64 18.65 -13.90
N ILE A 281 2.40 18.97 -13.71
CA ILE A 281 1.86 20.17 -13.06
C ILE A 281 2.23 20.27 -11.56
N SER A 282 2.85 19.24 -10.97
CA SER A 282 3.36 19.26 -9.59
C SER A 282 4.74 18.64 -9.50
N ASN A 283 5.72 19.46 -9.17
CA ASN A 283 7.09 19.02 -8.87
C ASN A 283 7.25 18.54 -7.40
N GLU A 284 6.17 18.38 -6.65
CA GLU A 284 6.22 17.99 -5.25
C GLU A 284 5.96 16.50 -5.08
N GLY A 285 6.78 15.86 -4.24
CA GLY A 285 6.63 14.48 -3.85
C GLY A 285 5.56 14.27 -2.80
N PHE A 286 5.33 13.03 -2.39
CA PHE A 286 4.44 12.71 -1.28
C PHE A 286 5.17 12.81 0.05
N HIS A 287 4.52 13.47 1.01
CA HIS A 287 4.87 13.39 2.42
C HIS A 287 4.06 12.27 3.08
N GLN A 288 4.71 11.46 3.90
CA GLN A 288 4.08 10.35 4.58
C GLN A 288 4.47 10.35 6.06
N ILE A 289 3.46 10.32 6.92
CA ILE A 289 3.61 10.15 8.37
C ILE A 289 3.13 8.75 8.73
N MET A 290 3.90 8.03 9.53
CA MET A 290 3.64 6.67 9.95
C MET A 290 3.61 6.60 11.48
N LEU A 291 2.60 5.91 12.03
CA LEU A 291 2.45 5.69 13.46
C LEU A 291 2.11 4.22 13.70
N LYS A 292 2.79 3.58 14.65
CA LYS A 292 2.45 2.24 15.13
C LYS A 292 2.48 2.23 16.65
N TYR A 293 1.52 1.53 17.24
CA TYR A 293 1.43 1.30 18.67
C TYR A 293 1.21 -0.18 18.95
N GLU A 294 1.98 -0.72 19.88
CA GLU A 294 1.95 -2.14 20.22
C GLU A 294 1.62 -2.34 21.70
N ILE A 295 0.71 -3.26 21.97
CA ILE A 295 0.23 -3.59 23.30
C ILE A 295 0.45 -5.08 23.55
N ASP A 296 0.90 -5.45 24.73
CA ASP A 296 1.05 -6.85 25.10
C ASP A 296 -0.28 -7.56 25.02
N ALA A 297 -0.32 -8.70 24.35
CA ALA A 297 -1.54 -9.47 24.12
C ALA A 297 -1.94 -10.37 25.33
N GLY A 298 -1.22 -10.29 26.44
CA GLY A 298 -1.46 -11.14 27.62
C GLY A 298 -1.02 -12.60 27.45
N ASN A 299 -0.25 -12.89 26.40
CA ASN A 299 0.26 -14.22 26.06
C ASN A 299 1.66 -14.50 26.66
N GLY A 300 2.11 -13.64 27.60
CA GLY A 300 3.45 -13.72 28.22
C GLY A 300 4.56 -13.13 27.35
N LYS A 301 4.22 -12.57 26.18
CA LYS A 301 5.16 -11.91 25.29
C LYS A 301 5.02 -10.40 25.41
N SER A 302 6.11 -9.75 25.74
CA SER A 302 6.16 -8.29 25.80
C SER A 302 6.34 -7.70 24.41
N SER A 303 5.90 -6.45 24.24
CA SER A 303 6.19 -5.63 23.07
C SER A 303 7.70 -5.33 23.01
N VAL A 304 8.46 -6.26 22.43
CA VAL A 304 9.88 -6.11 22.11
C VAL A 304 9.95 -5.61 20.66
N PHE A 305 10.94 -4.76 20.38
CA PHE A 305 11.18 -4.32 19.00
C PHE A 305 11.40 -5.54 18.09
N ARG A 306 10.58 -5.67 17.07
CA ARG A 306 10.67 -6.73 16.06
C ARG A 306 10.72 -6.11 14.68
N TYR A 307 11.53 -6.68 13.84
CA TYR A 307 11.69 -6.22 12.47
C TYR A 307 10.53 -6.66 11.56
N PHE A 308 9.89 -7.82 11.85
CA PHE A 308 8.84 -8.43 11.04
C PHE A 308 7.62 -8.82 11.86
#